data_50e9eac3fc56ac21089625e6d32364a1
#
_entry.id   50e9eac3fc56ac21089625e6d32364a1
#
_cell.length_a   1.000
_cell.length_b   1.000
_cell.length_c   1.000
_cell.angle_alpha   90.00
_cell.angle_beta   90.00
_cell.angle_gamma   90.00
#
_symmetry.space_group_name_H-M   'P 1'
#
loop_
_entity.id
_entity.type
_entity.pdbx_description
1 polymer ?
#
loop_
_entity_poly.entity_id
_entity_poly.type
_entity_poly.pdbx_seq_one_letter_code
_entity_poly.pdbx_strand_id
1 'polypeptide(L)'
;MTQGAVKTPGKRSQAVSAKKQAILSAALETFSQFGIHGTRLEQVAEQAGVSKTNLLYYYPSKEALYVAVMQQILNIWLAPLKAFRQEFAPLVAIKEYIRLKLEVSRDYPQASRLFCLEMLQGAPLLRAELTGD
;
A
#
# COMPACT_ATOMS: atom_id res chain seq x y z
N MET A 1 -17.23 -15.91 -31.98
CA MET A 1 -17.25 -15.64 -30.99
C MET A 1 -16.34 -14.74 -30.49
N THR A 2 -16.46 -13.88 -30.02
CA THR A 2 -15.55 -13.09 -29.59
C THR A 2 -15.64 -12.97 -28.24
N GLN A 3 -14.73 -13.13 -27.66
CA GLN A 3 -14.68 -12.99 -26.45
C GLN A 3 -14.69 -11.64 -26.12
N GLY A 4 -15.19 -11.27 -25.18
CA GLY A 4 -15.16 -10.09 -24.63
C GLY A 4 -13.80 -9.66 -24.41
N ALA A 5 -13.35 -8.87 -25.22
CA ALA A 5 -12.02 -8.45 -25.14
C ALA A 5 -11.79 -7.69 -23.88
N VAL A 6 -10.79 -8.05 -23.17
CA VAL A 6 -10.33 -7.26 -22.05
C VAL A 6 -9.78 -5.98 -22.64
N LYS A 7 -10.36 -4.87 -22.32
CA LYS A 7 -9.87 -3.60 -22.83
C LYS A 7 -8.52 -3.31 -22.26
N THR A 8 -7.55 -3.14 -23.12
CA THR A 8 -6.24 -2.68 -22.70
C THR A 8 -6.35 -1.23 -22.28
N PRO A 9 -5.80 -0.83 -21.13
CA PRO A 9 -5.82 0.58 -20.74
C PRO A 9 -5.17 1.45 -21.79
N GLY A 10 -5.75 2.60 -22.09
CA GLY A 10 -5.16 3.55 -23.00
C GLY A 10 -3.89 4.17 -22.41
N LYS A 11 -3.13 4.84 -23.26
CA LYS A 11 -1.87 5.46 -22.84
C LYS A 11 -2.09 6.45 -21.70
N ARG A 12 -3.15 7.24 -21.76
CA ARG A 12 -3.46 8.22 -20.72
C ARG A 12 -3.74 7.53 -19.38
N SER A 13 -4.50 6.44 -19.43
CA SER A 13 -4.82 5.66 -18.24
C SER A 13 -3.58 5.03 -17.65
N GLN A 14 -2.70 4.51 -18.49
CA GLN A 14 -1.43 3.92 -18.06
C GLN A 14 -0.53 4.98 -17.43
N ALA A 15 -0.48 6.18 -17.99
CA ALA A 15 0.33 7.27 -17.45
C ALA A 15 -0.16 7.70 -16.07
N VAL A 16 -1.48 7.81 -15.90
CA VAL A 16 -2.09 8.14 -14.60
C VAL A 16 -1.75 7.06 -13.58
N SER A 17 -1.90 5.80 -13.96
CA SER A 17 -1.60 4.68 -13.08
C SER A 17 -0.13 4.67 -12.68
N ALA A 18 0.77 4.94 -13.63
CA ALA A 18 2.21 5.00 -13.36
C ALA A 18 2.55 6.14 -12.40
N LYS A 19 1.92 7.30 -12.58
CA LYS A 19 2.14 8.44 -11.67
C LYS A 19 1.66 8.14 -10.26
N LYS A 20 0.48 7.55 -10.13
CA LYS A 20 -0.04 7.17 -8.83
C LYS A 20 0.89 6.18 -8.14
N GLN A 21 1.36 5.19 -8.89
CA GLN A 21 2.26 4.19 -8.33
C GLN A 21 3.59 4.81 -7.90
N ALA A 22 4.13 5.73 -8.69
CA ALA A 22 5.36 6.44 -8.34
C ALA A 22 5.18 7.24 -7.04
N ILE A 23 4.03 7.90 -6.90
CA ILE A 23 3.72 8.66 -5.69
C ILE A 23 3.62 7.73 -4.48
N LEU A 24 2.91 6.61 -4.63
CA LEU A 24 2.76 5.66 -3.54
C LEU A 24 4.08 5.03 -3.13
N SER A 25 4.93 4.72 -4.09
CA SER A 25 6.26 4.16 -3.79
C SER A 25 7.14 5.17 -3.06
N ALA A 26 7.13 6.42 -3.52
CA ALA A 26 7.89 7.48 -2.85
C ALA A 26 7.34 7.74 -1.45
N ALA A 27 6.01 7.72 -1.30
CA ALA A 27 5.37 7.93 -0.01
C ALA A 27 5.71 6.80 0.97
N LEU A 28 5.68 5.56 0.49
CA LEU A 28 6.04 4.42 1.33
C LEU A 28 7.46 4.59 1.88
N GLU A 29 8.39 4.93 1.01
CA GLU A 29 9.78 5.11 1.43
C GLU A 29 9.91 6.25 2.45
N THR A 30 9.30 7.39 2.16
CA THR A 30 9.40 8.58 3.02
C THR A 30 8.70 8.37 4.36
N PHE A 31 7.48 7.82 4.32
CA PHE A 31 6.74 7.55 5.55
C PHE A 31 7.43 6.50 6.41
N SER A 32 8.04 5.48 5.78
CA SER A 32 8.73 4.44 6.55
C SER A 32 9.96 4.97 7.25
N GLN A 33 10.55 6.03 6.70
CA GLN A 33 11.74 6.63 7.27
C GLN A 33 11.44 7.72 8.30
N PHE A 34 10.45 8.57 8.02
CA PHE A 34 10.19 9.76 8.83
C PHE A 34 8.84 9.75 9.55
N GLY A 35 7.97 8.80 9.26
CA GLY A 35 6.60 8.79 9.80
C GLY A 35 5.72 9.81 9.10
N ILE A 36 4.43 9.80 9.44
CA ILE A 36 3.49 10.74 8.82
C ILE A 36 3.78 12.18 9.24
N HIS A 37 4.16 12.39 10.49
CA HIS A 37 4.40 13.75 11.00
C HIS A 37 5.73 14.30 10.51
N GLY A 38 6.70 13.46 10.22
CA GLY A 38 8.01 13.87 9.74
C GLY A 38 8.14 13.94 8.23
N THR A 39 7.09 13.63 7.48
CA THR A 39 7.13 13.62 6.02
C THR A 39 6.44 14.85 5.48
N ARG A 40 7.05 15.47 4.47
CA ARG A 40 6.43 16.59 3.76
C ARG A 40 5.99 16.14 2.39
N LEU A 41 4.84 16.64 1.95
CA LEU A 41 4.35 16.32 0.60
C LEU A 41 5.33 16.74 -0.50
N GLU A 42 6.05 17.84 -0.27
CA GLU A 42 7.08 18.28 -1.21
C GLU A 42 8.15 17.23 -1.42
N GLN A 43 8.57 16.57 -0.34
CA GLN A 43 9.57 15.50 -0.43
C GLN A 43 9.06 14.33 -1.25
N VAL A 44 7.82 13.95 -1.02
CA VAL A 44 7.21 12.83 -1.74
C VAL A 44 7.10 13.18 -3.22
N ALA A 45 6.62 14.38 -3.52
CA ALA A 45 6.45 14.82 -4.91
C ALA A 45 7.79 14.83 -5.64
N GLU A 46 8.82 15.39 -5.01
CA GLU A 46 10.15 15.44 -5.61
C GLU A 46 10.68 14.04 -5.88
N GLN A 47 10.56 13.14 -4.92
CA GLN A 47 11.04 11.78 -5.09
C GLN A 47 10.25 11.03 -6.15
N ALA A 48 8.96 11.32 -6.28
CA ALA A 48 8.10 10.69 -7.28
C ALA A 48 8.27 11.30 -8.67
N GLY A 49 8.96 12.44 -8.78
CA GLY A 49 9.14 13.12 -10.05
C GLY A 49 7.91 13.85 -10.54
N VAL A 50 7.05 14.31 -9.62
CA VAL A 50 5.84 15.07 -9.96
C VAL A 50 5.82 16.38 -9.17
N SER A 51 4.98 17.32 -9.62
CA SER A 51 4.79 18.54 -8.85
C SER A 51 3.89 18.28 -7.65
N LYS A 52 4.00 19.12 -6.64
CA LYS A 52 3.11 19.03 -5.47
C LYS A 52 1.66 19.17 -5.88
N THR A 53 1.38 20.08 -6.82
CA THR A 53 0.02 20.28 -7.33
C THR A 53 -0.52 19.00 -7.95
N ASN A 54 0.29 18.34 -8.75
CA ASN A 54 -0.09 17.08 -9.38
C ASN A 54 -0.32 15.99 -8.33
N LEU A 55 0.55 15.93 -7.32
CA LEU A 55 0.37 14.99 -6.24
C LEU A 55 -0.97 15.21 -5.53
N LEU A 56 -1.29 16.47 -5.21
CA LEU A 56 -2.54 16.80 -4.52
C LEU A 56 -3.77 16.53 -5.37
N TYR A 57 -3.61 16.52 -6.68
CA TYR A 57 -4.70 16.13 -7.58
C TYR A 57 -5.10 14.67 -7.33
N TYR A 58 -4.14 13.79 -7.08
CA TYR A 58 -4.42 12.38 -6.85
C TYR A 58 -4.72 12.07 -5.39
N TYR A 59 -4.04 12.76 -4.48
CA TYR A 59 -4.16 12.53 -3.04
C TYR A 59 -4.28 13.89 -2.36
N PRO A 60 -5.49 14.30 -1.99
CA PRO A 60 -5.74 15.69 -1.59
C PRO A 60 -5.10 16.12 -0.27
N SER A 61 -4.61 15.18 0.53
CA SER A 61 -3.95 15.51 1.79
C SER A 61 -2.89 14.48 2.11
N LYS A 62 -2.02 14.82 3.05
CA LYS A 62 -1.01 13.88 3.52
C LYS A 62 -1.66 12.65 4.16
N GLU A 63 -2.74 12.86 4.89
CA GLU A 63 -3.48 11.77 5.50
C GLU A 63 -4.09 10.84 4.46
N ALA A 64 -4.66 11.41 3.39
CA ALA A 64 -5.21 10.61 2.29
C ALA A 64 -4.13 9.78 1.62
N LEU A 65 -2.96 10.36 1.43
CA LEU A 65 -1.82 9.66 0.86
C LEU A 65 -1.36 8.52 1.78
N TYR A 66 -1.28 8.80 3.06
CA TYR A 66 -0.88 7.80 4.05
C TYR A 66 -1.85 6.62 4.07
N VAL A 67 -3.16 6.90 4.07
CA VAL A 67 -4.18 5.85 4.04
C VAL A 67 -4.04 5.00 2.77
N ALA A 68 -3.78 5.63 1.63
CA ALA A 68 -3.60 4.89 0.39
C ALA A 68 -2.39 3.96 0.45
N VAL A 69 -1.28 4.42 1.07
CA VAL A 69 -0.11 3.58 1.29
C VAL A 69 -0.45 2.42 2.22
N MET A 70 -1.18 2.70 3.30
CA MET A 70 -1.59 1.66 4.24
C MET A 70 -2.50 0.63 3.59
N GLN A 71 -3.38 1.04 2.69
CA GLN A 71 -4.23 0.12 1.95
C GLN A 71 -3.40 -0.83 1.08
N GLN A 72 -2.35 -0.31 0.44
CA GLN A 72 -1.43 -1.17 -0.31
C GLN A 72 -0.75 -2.18 0.59
N ILE A 73 -0.29 -1.72 1.75
CA ILE A 73 0.37 -2.60 2.72
C ILE A 73 -0.58 -3.69 3.19
N LEU A 74 -1.80 -3.32 3.51
CA LEU A 74 -2.82 -4.28 3.94
C LEU A 74 -3.09 -5.32 2.86
N ASN A 75 -3.15 -4.90 1.60
CA ASN A 75 -3.34 -5.85 0.51
C ASN A 75 -2.21 -6.87 0.44
N ILE A 76 -0.96 -6.41 0.63
CA ILE A 76 0.20 -7.29 0.65
C ILE A 76 0.13 -8.24 1.85
N TRP A 77 -0.19 -7.70 3.03
CA TRP A 77 -0.22 -8.48 4.26
C TRP A 77 -1.39 -9.45 4.30
N LEU A 78 -2.51 -9.11 3.69
CA LEU A 78 -3.69 -9.96 3.68
C LEU A 78 -3.69 -10.95 2.51
N ALA A 79 -2.80 -10.77 1.55
CA ALA A 79 -2.72 -11.70 0.42
C ALA A 79 -2.55 -13.17 0.85
N PRO A 80 -1.70 -13.49 1.85
CA PRO A 80 -1.58 -14.87 2.31
C PRO A 80 -2.90 -15.43 2.86
N LEU A 81 -3.72 -14.58 3.48
CA LEU A 81 -5.02 -15.01 3.97
C LEU A 81 -5.98 -15.36 2.85
N LYS A 82 -5.87 -14.66 1.73
CA LYS A 82 -6.71 -14.95 0.57
C LYS A 82 -6.39 -16.31 -0.03
N ALA A 83 -5.16 -16.77 0.14
CA ALA A 83 -4.75 -18.09 -0.30
C ALA A 83 -5.08 -19.17 0.72
N PHE A 84 -5.62 -18.80 1.87
CA PHE A 84 -5.93 -19.71 2.94
C PHE A 84 -7.24 -20.39 2.59
N ARG A 85 -7.20 -21.68 2.35
CA ARG A 85 -8.36 -22.42 1.91
C ARG A 85 -8.79 -23.43 2.94
N GLN A 86 -10.08 -23.67 3.03
CA GLN A 86 -10.63 -24.58 3.99
C GLN A 86 -10.24 -26.04 3.75
N GLU A 87 -9.90 -26.35 2.51
CA GLU A 87 -9.50 -27.73 2.20
C GLU A 87 -8.13 -28.10 2.72
N PHE A 88 -7.34 -27.14 3.20
CA PHE A 88 -6.05 -27.47 3.80
C PHE A 88 -6.24 -27.96 5.22
N ALA A 89 -5.43 -28.93 5.61
CA ALA A 89 -5.36 -29.34 7.01
C ALA A 89 -4.90 -28.14 7.84
N PRO A 90 -5.41 -27.98 9.06
CA PRO A 90 -5.08 -26.79 9.86
C PRO A 90 -3.57 -26.58 10.07
N LEU A 91 -2.84 -27.62 10.32
CA LEU A 91 -1.40 -27.50 10.54
C LEU A 91 -0.68 -27.06 9.28
N VAL A 92 -1.06 -27.61 8.13
CA VAL A 92 -0.47 -27.24 6.85
C VAL A 92 -0.79 -25.78 6.53
N ALA A 93 -2.05 -25.37 6.78
CA ALA A 93 -2.48 -24.01 6.54
C ALA A 93 -1.71 -23.01 7.40
N ILE A 94 -1.48 -23.33 8.66
CA ILE A 94 -0.73 -22.45 9.57
C ILE A 94 0.71 -22.32 9.12
N LYS A 95 1.35 -23.44 8.76
CA LYS A 95 2.73 -23.42 8.28
C LYS A 95 2.86 -22.56 7.01
N GLU A 96 1.93 -22.74 6.10
CA GLU A 96 1.94 -21.97 4.85
C GLU A 96 1.73 -20.48 5.11
N TYR A 97 0.83 -20.14 6.02
CA TYR A 97 0.59 -18.76 6.40
C TYR A 97 1.85 -18.11 6.99
N ILE A 98 2.52 -18.82 7.89
CA ILE A 98 3.75 -18.31 8.50
C ILE A 98 4.82 -18.12 7.45
N ARG A 99 4.98 -19.08 6.54
CA ARG A 99 5.96 -18.97 5.46
C ARG A 99 5.71 -17.75 4.60
N LEU A 100 4.46 -17.53 4.20
CA LEU A 100 4.08 -16.38 3.38
C LEU A 100 4.30 -15.06 4.11
N LYS A 101 4.01 -15.02 5.40
CA LYS A 101 4.24 -13.84 6.21
C LYS A 101 5.72 -13.49 6.30
N LEU A 102 6.56 -14.50 6.47
CA LEU A 102 8.00 -14.29 6.52
C LEU A 102 8.53 -13.80 5.19
N GLU A 103 8.01 -14.32 4.07
CA GLU A 103 8.39 -13.87 2.75
C GLU A 103 8.01 -12.40 2.53
N VAL A 104 6.80 -12.02 2.95
CA VAL A 104 6.36 -10.63 2.84
C VAL A 104 7.27 -9.71 3.64
N SER A 105 7.63 -10.10 4.86
CA SER A 105 8.52 -9.29 5.69
C SER A 105 9.91 -9.16 5.06
N ARG A 106 10.41 -10.22 4.43
CA ARG A 106 11.69 -10.18 3.75
C ARG A 106 11.65 -9.32 2.49
N ASP A 107 10.58 -9.47 1.69
CA ASP A 107 10.51 -8.85 0.36
C ASP A 107 9.98 -7.42 0.42
N TYR A 108 9.26 -7.07 1.47
CA TYR A 108 8.65 -5.74 1.62
C TYR A 108 9.01 -5.13 2.99
N PRO A 109 10.32 -4.89 3.24
CA PRO A 109 10.73 -4.41 4.56
C PRO A 109 10.21 -3.02 4.91
N GLN A 110 10.08 -2.13 3.92
CA GLN A 110 9.55 -0.79 4.18
C GLN A 110 8.08 -0.83 4.58
N ALA A 111 7.29 -1.66 3.89
CA ALA A 111 5.89 -1.84 4.20
C ALA A 111 5.72 -2.42 5.60
N SER A 112 6.53 -3.42 5.94
CA SER A 112 6.48 -4.06 7.26
C SER A 112 6.83 -3.05 8.35
N ARG A 113 7.86 -2.25 8.12
CA ARG A 113 8.29 -1.24 9.09
C ARG A 113 7.20 -0.19 9.32
N LEU A 114 6.60 0.31 8.25
CA LEU A 114 5.56 1.32 8.36
C LEU A 114 4.33 0.78 9.06
N PHE A 115 3.93 -0.44 8.73
CA PHE A 115 2.80 -1.09 9.38
C PHE A 115 3.06 -1.24 10.90
N CYS A 116 4.27 -1.68 11.26
CA CYS A 116 4.62 -1.83 12.67
C CYS A 116 4.60 -0.50 13.40
N LEU A 117 5.08 0.58 12.76
CA LEU A 117 5.04 1.90 13.37
C LEU A 117 3.61 2.36 13.61
N GLU A 118 2.72 2.12 12.67
CA GLU A 118 1.31 2.47 12.83
C GLU A 118 0.70 1.68 13.99
N MET A 119 0.98 0.38 14.08
CA MET A 119 0.47 -0.45 15.15
C MET A 119 1.00 0.00 16.52
N LEU A 120 2.28 0.35 16.60
CA LEU A 120 2.88 0.79 17.85
C LEU A 120 2.25 2.09 18.38
N GLN A 121 1.73 2.91 17.48
CA GLN A 121 1.06 4.16 17.85
C GLN A 121 -0.42 3.96 18.17
N GLY A 122 -0.92 2.72 18.15
CA GLY A 122 -2.32 2.43 18.40
C GLY A 122 -3.18 2.45 17.15
N ALA A 123 -2.55 2.46 15.98
CA ALA A 123 -3.19 2.43 14.68
C ALA A 123 -4.22 3.53 14.48
N PRO A 124 -3.89 4.80 14.80
CA PRO A 124 -4.91 5.85 14.79
C PRO A 124 -5.53 6.08 13.41
N LEU A 125 -4.72 6.07 12.36
CA LEU A 125 -5.22 6.34 11.01
C LEU A 125 -5.91 5.12 10.41
N LEU A 126 -5.38 3.92 10.67
CA LEU A 126 -6.02 2.70 10.22
C LEU A 126 -7.37 2.48 10.91
N ARG A 127 -7.43 2.75 12.21
CA ARG A 127 -8.69 2.60 12.94
C ARG A 127 -9.76 3.53 12.40
N ALA A 128 -9.39 4.77 12.11
CA ALA A 128 -10.33 5.72 11.53
C ALA A 128 -10.85 5.22 10.19
N GLU A 129 -9.96 4.69 9.36
CA GLU A 129 -10.35 4.18 8.05
C GLU A 129 -11.26 2.95 8.17
N LEU A 130 -10.90 2.02 9.07
CA LEU A 130 -11.66 0.78 9.21
C LEU A 130 -13.02 0.99 9.86
N THR A 131 -13.14 2.00 10.73
CA THR A 131 -14.40 2.28 11.39
C THR A 131 -15.28 3.23 10.60
N GLY A 132 -14.75 3.81 9.54
CA GLY A 132 -15.50 4.76 8.72
C GLY A 132 -15.66 6.13 9.35
N ASP A 133 -14.89 6.42 10.37
CA ASP A 133 -14.96 7.73 11.07
C ASP A 133 -14.11 8.80 10.44
#